data_15acf1bb69315446d43a369c3bac9218
#
_entry.id   15acf1bb69315446d43a369c3bac9218
#
_cell.length_a   1.000
_cell.length_b   1.000
_cell.length_c   1.000
_cell.angle_alpha   90.00
_cell.angle_beta   90.00
_cell.angle_gamma   90.00
#
_symmetry.space_group_name_H-M   'P 1'
#
loop_
_entity.id
_entity.type
_entity.pdbx_description
1 polymer ?
#
loop_
_entity_poly.entity_id
_entity_poly.type
_entity_poly.pdbx_seq_one_letter_code
_entity_poly.pdbx_strand_id
1 'polypeptide(L)'
;MQTKFLVATAVAFSVLTGVDAQAGNSASVLQFGATNNSFISQSGGTSNSATTMQFGATNTATTLQTGSLFTVNNSVIGQGGTTATATNNAVAGQAGGSNTILIGQIGANNAAGVLQLGILNGSTVLLQAP
;
A
#
# COMPACT_ATOMS: atom_id res chain seq x y z
N MET A 1 39.09 -12.20 -13.05
CA MET A 1 37.72 -11.76 -13.35
C MET A 1 37.01 -11.59 -12.01
N GLN A 2 36.94 -10.37 -11.50
CA GLN A 2 36.33 -10.11 -10.20
C GLN A 2 34.83 -9.87 -10.40
N THR A 3 34.03 -10.76 -9.90
CA THR A 3 32.58 -10.62 -9.88
C THR A 3 32.22 -9.64 -8.75
N LYS A 4 31.91 -8.39 -9.11
CA LYS A 4 31.40 -7.43 -8.13
C LYS A 4 29.94 -7.79 -7.82
N PHE A 5 29.70 -8.38 -6.68
CA PHE A 5 28.35 -8.48 -6.12
C PHE A 5 27.91 -7.09 -5.68
N LEU A 6 26.98 -6.49 -6.42
CA LEU A 6 26.29 -5.29 -6.00
C LEU A 6 25.18 -5.73 -5.03
N VAL A 7 25.41 -5.59 -3.73
CA VAL A 7 24.33 -5.67 -2.75
C VAL A 7 23.57 -4.36 -2.84
N ALA A 8 22.46 -4.35 -3.57
CA ALA A 8 21.53 -3.23 -3.57
C ALA A 8 20.84 -3.19 -2.19
N THR A 9 21.23 -2.26 -1.35
CA THR A 9 20.54 -1.98 -0.09
C THR A 9 19.20 -1.37 -0.46
N ALA A 10 18.11 -2.10 -0.25
CA ALA A 10 16.77 -1.57 -0.40
C ALA A 10 16.56 -0.53 0.70
N VAL A 11 16.38 0.74 0.33
CA VAL A 11 15.94 1.76 1.27
C VAL A 11 14.42 1.66 1.36
N ALA A 12 13.94 0.93 2.35
CA ALA A 12 12.53 0.87 2.68
C ALA A 12 12.22 2.02 3.64
N PHE A 13 11.39 2.96 3.21
CA PHE A 13 10.85 3.99 4.08
C PHE A 13 9.37 3.66 4.37
N SER A 14 9.11 3.28 5.60
CA SER A 14 7.74 3.03 6.08
C SER A 14 7.42 3.99 7.20
N VAL A 15 6.40 4.83 7.01
CA VAL A 15 5.86 5.67 8.07
C VAL A 15 4.51 5.11 8.51
N LEU A 16 4.47 4.64 9.73
CA LEU A 16 3.25 4.23 10.41
C LEU A 16 2.83 5.36 11.35
N THR A 17 1.80 6.11 10.98
CA THR A 17 1.23 7.14 11.82
C THR A 17 -0.21 6.79 12.15
N GLY A 18 -0.54 6.73 13.40
CA GLY A 18 -1.89 6.53 13.87
C GLY A 18 -1.87 6.08 15.30
N VAL A 19 -2.16 6.99 16.19
CA VAL A 19 -2.24 6.69 17.61
C VAL A 19 -3.60 7.12 18.11
N ASP A 20 -4.57 6.27 17.91
CA ASP A 20 -5.59 6.14 18.92
C ASP A 20 -5.64 4.66 19.26
N ALA A 21 -5.24 4.37 20.48
CA ALA A 21 -5.21 3.03 21.04
C ALA A 21 -6.62 2.51 21.27
N GLN A 22 -7.36 2.27 20.22
CA GLN A 22 -8.55 1.46 20.22
C GLN A 22 -8.43 0.33 19.22
N ALA A 23 -8.08 -0.80 19.80
CA ALA A 23 -8.29 -2.15 19.31
C ALA A 23 -8.11 -2.39 17.79
N GLY A 24 -6.93 -2.87 17.38
CA GLY A 24 -6.87 -3.69 16.18
C GLY A 24 -6.39 -3.04 14.90
N ASN A 25 -5.68 -1.91 14.94
CA ASN A 25 -5.00 -1.43 13.74
C ASN A 25 -3.77 -2.29 13.44
N SER A 26 -3.69 -2.80 12.21
CA SER A 26 -2.59 -3.62 11.73
C SER A 26 -2.03 -3.07 10.42
N ALA A 27 -0.73 -2.90 10.36
CA ALA A 27 -0.04 -2.49 9.16
C ALA A 27 1.11 -3.45 8.84
N SER A 28 1.20 -3.86 7.58
CA SER A 28 2.27 -4.72 7.08
C SER A 28 2.85 -4.14 5.80
N VAL A 29 4.17 -4.04 5.74
CA VAL A 29 4.89 -3.56 4.57
C VAL A 29 5.99 -4.53 4.20
N LEU A 30 6.00 -4.95 2.94
CA LEU A 30 7.04 -5.78 2.37
C LEU A 30 7.58 -5.10 1.10
N GLN A 31 8.85 -4.76 1.10
CA GLN A 31 9.46 -4.00 0.01
C GLN A 31 10.75 -4.66 -0.46
N PHE A 32 10.88 -4.88 -1.78
CA PHE A 32 12.08 -5.36 -2.42
C PHE A 32 12.38 -4.51 -3.65
N GLY A 33 13.55 -3.92 -3.72
CA GLY A 33 13.98 -3.12 -4.87
C GLY A 33 14.80 -1.91 -4.46
N ALA A 34 14.99 -0.99 -5.41
CA ALA A 34 15.91 0.13 -5.23
C ALA A 34 15.29 1.31 -4.46
N THR A 35 14.09 1.73 -4.84
CA THR A 35 13.43 2.90 -4.23
C THR A 35 11.94 2.61 -4.07
N ASN A 36 11.57 2.06 -2.94
CA ASN A 36 10.19 1.79 -2.61
C ASN A 36 9.77 2.65 -1.42
N ASN A 37 8.62 3.28 -1.51
CA ASN A 37 8.07 4.13 -0.47
C ASN A 37 6.66 3.65 -0.09
N SER A 38 6.40 3.48 1.19
CA SER A 38 5.07 3.14 1.69
C SER A 38 4.69 4.04 2.85
N PHE A 39 3.51 4.64 2.75
CA PHE A 39 2.91 5.43 3.81
C PHE A 39 1.57 4.81 4.19
N ILE A 40 1.41 4.46 5.46
CA ILE A 40 0.17 3.94 6.01
C ILE A 40 -0.23 4.80 7.20
N SER A 41 -1.43 5.35 7.15
CA SER A 41 -2.05 6.06 8.27
C SER A 41 -3.40 5.45 8.59
N GLN A 42 -3.57 5.04 9.83
CA GLN A 42 -4.79 4.39 10.32
C GLN A 42 -5.25 5.09 11.58
N SER A 43 -6.51 5.48 11.65
CA SER A 43 -7.08 6.13 12.82
C SER A 43 -8.51 5.68 13.10
N GLY A 44 -8.87 5.59 14.37
CA GLY A 44 -10.19 5.14 14.81
C GLY A 44 -10.55 3.74 14.38
N GLY A 45 -11.83 3.36 14.52
CA GLY A 45 -12.35 2.06 14.11
C GLY A 45 -12.02 0.91 15.07
N THR A 46 -12.70 -0.22 14.88
CA THR A 46 -12.48 -1.43 15.66
C THR A 46 -11.31 -2.25 15.11
N SER A 47 -11.16 -2.26 13.78
CA SER A 47 -10.07 -2.97 13.12
C SER A 47 -9.80 -2.34 11.76
N ASN A 48 -8.61 -1.76 11.59
CA ASN A 48 -8.13 -1.35 10.28
C ASN A 48 -6.92 -2.21 9.92
N SER A 49 -6.92 -2.77 8.73
CA SER A 49 -5.80 -3.57 8.22
C SER A 49 -5.27 -2.99 6.92
N ALA A 50 -3.98 -2.77 6.85
CA ALA A 50 -3.31 -2.32 5.65
C ALA A 50 -2.12 -3.22 5.33
N THR A 51 -2.06 -3.69 4.10
CA THR A 51 -0.94 -4.48 3.60
C THR A 51 -0.41 -3.88 2.32
N THR A 52 0.89 -3.62 2.28
CA THR A 52 1.57 -3.12 1.09
C THR A 52 2.70 -4.07 0.71
N MET A 53 2.72 -4.52 -0.53
CA MET A 53 3.79 -5.32 -1.11
C MET A 53 4.34 -4.62 -2.35
N GLN A 54 5.65 -4.35 -2.38
CA GLN A 54 6.30 -3.64 -3.47
C GLN A 54 7.54 -4.38 -3.94
N PHE A 55 7.60 -4.66 -5.24
CA PHE A 55 8.72 -5.32 -5.90
C PHE A 55 9.16 -4.50 -7.11
N GLY A 56 10.43 -4.22 -7.27
CA GLY A 56 10.95 -3.52 -8.44
C GLY A 56 11.70 -2.23 -8.12
N ALA A 57 11.90 -1.39 -9.12
CA ALA A 57 12.80 -0.25 -9.01
C ALA A 57 12.23 0.90 -8.18
N THR A 58 11.05 1.41 -8.55
CA THR A 58 10.45 2.57 -7.89
C THR A 58 8.95 2.36 -7.71
N ASN A 59 8.52 2.17 -6.49
CA ASN A 59 7.10 2.02 -6.18
C ASN A 59 6.71 2.95 -5.03
N THR A 60 5.55 3.56 -5.14
CA THR A 60 4.97 4.38 -4.07
C THR A 60 3.57 3.88 -3.73
N ALA A 61 3.33 3.65 -2.46
CA ALA A 61 2.01 3.26 -1.96
C ALA A 61 1.58 4.17 -0.81
N THR A 62 0.34 4.61 -0.83
CA THR A 62 -0.24 5.39 0.25
C THR A 62 -1.57 4.78 0.67
N THR A 63 -1.72 4.49 1.94
CA THR A 63 -2.98 4.00 2.51
C THR A 63 -3.42 4.91 3.64
N LEU A 64 -4.63 5.42 3.55
CA LEU A 64 -5.29 6.20 4.59
C LEU A 64 -6.58 5.51 5.00
N GLN A 65 -6.69 5.15 6.26
CA GLN A 65 -7.89 4.51 6.80
C GLN A 65 -8.38 5.26 8.04
N THR A 66 -9.64 5.70 8.00
CA THR A 66 -10.29 6.36 9.13
C THR A 66 -11.59 5.65 9.42
N GLY A 67 -11.72 5.11 10.60
CA GLY A 67 -12.91 4.42 11.05
C GLY A 67 -13.62 5.16 12.20
N SER A 68 -14.92 4.91 12.33
CA SER A 68 -15.68 5.21 13.55
C SER A 68 -15.78 3.97 14.43
N LEU A 69 -16.46 4.03 15.54
CA LEU A 69 -16.71 2.86 16.39
C LEU A 69 -17.39 1.74 15.59
N PHE A 70 -16.94 0.51 15.76
CA PHE A 70 -17.45 -0.69 15.09
C PHE A 70 -17.20 -0.80 13.58
N THR A 71 -16.16 -0.14 13.08
CA THR A 71 -15.80 -0.22 11.66
C THR A 71 -14.58 -1.12 11.41
N VAL A 72 -14.57 -1.76 10.24
CA VAL A 72 -13.47 -2.61 9.75
C VAL A 72 -13.07 -2.13 8.37
N ASN A 73 -11.87 -1.60 8.22
CA ASN A 73 -11.35 -1.19 6.93
C ASN A 73 -10.15 -2.07 6.54
N ASN A 74 -10.15 -2.56 5.32
CA ASN A 74 -9.08 -3.40 4.80
C ASN A 74 -8.52 -2.81 3.49
N SER A 75 -7.22 -2.65 3.41
CA SER A 75 -6.53 -2.20 2.20
C SER A 75 -5.36 -3.11 1.87
N VAL A 76 -5.32 -3.58 0.63
CA VAL A 76 -4.19 -4.35 0.10
C VAL A 76 -3.68 -3.68 -1.17
N ILE A 77 -2.40 -3.33 -1.18
CA ILE A 77 -1.72 -2.77 -2.33
C ILE A 77 -0.57 -3.70 -2.71
N GLY A 78 -0.61 -4.22 -3.93
CA GLY A 78 0.47 -5.00 -4.53
C GLY A 78 1.04 -4.28 -5.76
N GLN A 79 2.35 -4.04 -5.78
CA GLN A 79 3.02 -3.37 -6.89
C GLN A 79 4.23 -4.18 -7.35
N GLY A 80 4.30 -4.48 -8.64
CA GLY A 80 5.40 -5.20 -9.25
C GLY A 80 5.96 -4.47 -10.47
N GLY A 81 7.21 -4.02 -10.41
CA GLY A 81 7.92 -3.45 -11.54
C GLY A 81 8.65 -4.53 -12.34
N THR A 82 8.49 -4.53 -13.66
CA THR A 82 9.12 -5.51 -14.55
C THR A 82 10.44 -5.04 -15.12
N THR A 83 10.74 -3.76 -15.02
CA THR A 83 11.96 -3.13 -15.55
C THR A 83 12.67 -2.30 -14.50
N ALA A 84 13.95 -2.01 -14.71
CA ALA A 84 14.75 -1.17 -13.82
C ALA A 84 14.26 0.28 -13.72
N THR A 85 13.40 0.72 -14.63
CA THR A 85 12.83 2.08 -14.67
C THR A 85 11.33 2.10 -14.36
N ALA A 86 10.76 0.97 -13.98
CA ALA A 86 9.35 0.89 -13.66
C ALA A 86 8.99 1.77 -12.46
N THR A 87 7.94 2.57 -12.62
CA THR A 87 7.40 3.43 -11.56
C THR A 87 5.92 3.12 -11.37
N ASN A 88 5.55 2.63 -10.21
CA ASN A 88 4.17 2.36 -9.89
C ASN A 88 3.72 3.21 -8.69
N ASN A 89 2.56 3.82 -8.79
CA ASN A 89 1.97 4.65 -7.75
C ASN A 89 0.56 4.16 -7.40
N ALA A 90 0.30 3.93 -6.12
CA ALA A 90 -1.02 3.54 -5.65
C ALA A 90 -1.46 4.35 -4.43
N VAL A 91 -2.70 4.81 -4.44
CA VAL A 91 -3.31 5.53 -3.32
C VAL A 91 -4.63 4.85 -2.94
N ALA A 92 -4.78 4.49 -1.69
CA ALA A 92 -6.00 3.93 -1.12
C ALA A 92 -6.48 4.78 0.04
N GLY A 93 -7.69 5.31 -0.04
CA GLY A 93 -8.32 6.07 1.03
C GLY A 93 -9.64 5.44 1.45
N GLN A 94 -9.84 5.22 2.74
CA GLN A 94 -11.07 4.64 3.29
C GLN A 94 -11.54 5.43 4.50
N ALA A 95 -12.82 5.80 4.51
CA ALA A 95 -13.44 6.42 5.66
C ALA A 95 -14.88 5.91 5.86
N GLY A 96 -15.25 5.60 7.10
CA GLY A 96 -16.58 5.14 7.45
C GLY A 96 -16.65 3.69 7.91
N GLY A 97 -17.64 2.94 7.46
CA GLY A 97 -17.95 1.59 7.91
C GLY A 97 -16.97 0.51 7.46
N SER A 98 -17.48 -0.63 6.99
CA SER A 98 -16.63 -1.73 6.55
C SER A 98 -16.26 -1.57 5.08
N ASN A 99 -15.04 -1.13 4.81
CA ASN A 99 -14.56 -0.87 3.45
C ASN A 99 -13.39 -1.80 3.10
N THR A 100 -13.36 -2.26 1.84
CA THR A 100 -12.26 -3.09 1.33
C THR A 100 -11.72 -2.51 0.03
N ILE A 101 -10.41 -2.31 -0.03
CA ILE A 101 -9.69 -1.89 -1.25
C ILE A 101 -8.62 -2.92 -1.58
N LEU A 102 -8.57 -3.33 -2.85
CA LEU A 102 -7.49 -4.12 -3.42
C LEU A 102 -6.95 -3.40 -4.65
N ILE A 103 -5.66 -3.06 -4.63
CA ILE A 103 -4.97 -2.49 -5.78
C ILE A 103 -3.81 -3.40 -6.17
N GLY A 104 -3.79 -3.86 -7.41
CA GLY A 104 -2.70 -4.62 -8.00
C GLY A 104 -2.12 -3.89 -9.22
N GLN A 105 -0.82 -3.70 -9.27
CA GLN A 105 -0.13 -3.06 -10.39
C GLN A 105 1.09 -3.90 -10.80
N ILE A 106 1.16 -4.26 -12.08
CA ILE A 106 2.29 -5.01 -12.65
C ILE A 106 2.77 -4.30 -13.91
N GLY A 107 4.06 -4.16 -14.06
CA GLY A 107 4.67 -3.52 -15.24
C GLY A 107 5.26 -2.15 -14.94
N ALA A 108 5.31 -1.29 -15.95
CA ALA A 108 5.94 0.02 -15.87
C ALA A 108 4.91 1.15 -15.87
N ASN A 109 5.13 2.19 -15.05
CA ASN A 109 4.41 3.46 -15.06
C ASN A 109 2.89 3.35 -14.81
N ASN A 110 2.49 2.51 -13.87
CA ASN A 110 1.10 2.38 -13.46
C ASN A 110 0.73 3.39 -12.36
N ALA A 111 -0.47 3.96 -12.44
CA ALA A 111 -1.03 4.78 -11.38
C ALA A 111 -2.47 4.33 -11.06
N ALA A 112 -2.77 4.12 -9.80
CA ALA A 112 -4.11 3.77 -9.32
C ALA A 112 -4.47 4.57 -8.08
N GLY A 113 -5.74 4.98 -8.01
CA GLY A 113 -6.28 5.65 -6.83
C GLY A 113 -7.69 5.17 -6.54
N VAL A 114 -7.97 4.86 -5.29
CA VAL A 114 -9.29 4.48 -4.82
C VAL A 114 -9.63 5.27 -3.56
N LEU A 115 -10.78 5.92 -3.56
CA LEU A 115 -11.34 6.58 -2.38
C LEU A 115 -12.72 5.99 -2.08
N GLN A 116 -12.89 5.50 -0.88
CA GLN A 116 -14.14 4.93 -0.41
C GLN A 116 -14.65 5.70 0.82
N LEU A 117 -15.86 6.21 0.73
CA LEU A 117 -16.55 6.91 1.81
C LEU A 117 -17.90 6.26 2.07
N GLY A 118 -18.22 5.97 3.30
CA GLY A 118 -19.51 5.40 3.67
C GLY A 118 -19.44 3.99 4.26
N ILE A 119 -20.50 3.22 4.10
CA ILE A 119 -20.70 1.92 4.73
C ILE A 119 -20.72 0.82 3.68
N LEU A 120 -19.93 -0.25 3.87
CA LEU A 120 -19.90 -1.47 3.05
C LEU A 120 -19.50 -1.21 1.58
N ASN A 121 -18.33 -0.66 1.35
CA ASN A 121 -17.78 -0.47 0.01
C ASN A 121 -16.68 -1.49 -0.30
N GLY A 122 -16.66 -1.99 -1.52
CA GLY A 122 -15.58 -2.81 -2.05
C GLY A 122 -15.07 -2.26 -3.38
N SER A 123 -13.76 -2.23 -3.58
CA SER A 123 -13.14 -1.84 -4.84
C SER A 123 -11.92 -2.71 -5.14
N THR A 124 -11.81 -3.11 -6.40
CA THR A 124 -10.65 -3.83 -6.91
C THR A 124 -10.16 -3.13 -8.17
N VAL A 125 -8.89 -2.77 -8.18
CA VAL A 125 -8.22 -2.17 -9.34
C VAL A 125 -7.01 -3.03 -9.69
N LEU A 126 -6.98 -3.52 -10.93
CA LEU A 126 -5.85 -4.28 -11.47
C LEU A 126 -5.32 -3.57 -12.70
N LEU A 127 -4.06 -3.18 -12.68
CA LEU A 127 -3.39 -2.51 -13.79
C LEU A 127 -2.17 -3.32 -14.22
N GLN A 128 -2.07 -3.53 -15.51
CA GLN A 128 -0.92 -4.17 -16.13
C GLN A 128 -0.47 -3.34 -17.33
N ALA A 129 0.75 -2.88 -17.30
CA ALA A 129 1.39 -2.22 -18.42
C ALA A 129 2.57 -3.06 -18.93
N PRO A 130 2.90 -2.98 -20.22
CA PRO A 130 4.02 -3.71 -20.80
C PRO A 130 5.38 -3.26 -20.22
#